data_c740deecf035ba96ca806b3fee3280da
#
_entry.id   c740deecf035ba96ca806b3fee3280da
#
_cell.length_a   1.000
_cell.length_b   1.000
_cell.length_c   1.000
_cell.angle_alpha   90.00
_cell.angle_beta   90.00
_cell.angle_gamma   90.00
#
_symmetry.space_group_name_H-M   'P 1'
#
loop_
_entity.id
_entity.type
_entity.pdbx_description
1 polymer ?
#
loop_
_entity_poly.entity_id
_entity_poly.type
_entity_poly.pdbx_seq_one_letter_code
_entity_poly.pdbx_strand_id
1 'polypeptide(L)'
;MIKVPIMVATFDAMTRGDLDFHQQLLYRDSLRYGSDDILGAVKDSTEIPLSWLTLLSITMSDNTASLWLQALAGTGTTVNQWLQAHGFDSTRVNSRTPGREENRARYGWGQTTPREIADLLMLIREEKAVSPAASQEMYRHLTRSYWTGEALSQIPPWVQVASKVGAVDHSRSEVALVNAPHGDYVFAVITKEQADTSWDPSNEGWTLIRKVSALLWQHFEPNLPWHPAPGAERFKP
;
A
#
# COMPACT_ATOMS: atom_id res chain seq x y z
N MET A 1 -4.35 -1.99 -0.16
CA MET A 1 -3.94 -0.96 0.83
C MET A 1 -3.47 -1.54 2.17
N ILE A 2 -3.96 -2.70 2.61
CA ILE A 2 -3.64 -3.30 3.93
C ILE A 2 -2.14 -3.56 4.18
N LYS A 3 -1.32 -3.53 3.14
CA LYS A 3 0.13 -3.67 3.25
C LYS A 3 0.82 -2.48 3.94
N VAL A 4 0.17 -1.31 3.99
CA VAL A 4 0.69 -0.13 4.72
C VAL A 4 0.76 -0.40 6.22
N PRO A 5 -0.33 -0.80 6.91
CA PRO A 5 -0.24 -1.12 8.33
C PRO A 5 0.67 -2.33 8.63
N ILE A 6 0.79 -3.30 7.72
CA ILE A 6 1.78 -4.39 7.89
C ILE A 6 3.21 -3.83 7.88
N MET A 7 3.52 -2.92 6.95
CA MET A 7 4.81 -2.22 6.91
C MET A 7 5.06 -1.46 8.21
N VAL A 8 4.09 -0.68 8.68
CA VAL A 8 4.21 0.09 9.93
C VAL A 8 4.54 -0.82 11.12
N ALA A 9 3.82 -1.93 11.29
CA ALA A 9 4.08 -2.87 12.37
C ALA A 9 5.46 -3.57 12.22
N THR A 10 5.93 -3.77 10.98
CA THR A 10 7.27 -4.31 10.73
C THR A 10 8.35 -3.31 11.16
N PHE A 11 8.20 -2.03 10.82
CA PHE A 11 9.13 -0.98 11.27
C PHE A 11 9.06 -0.72 12.77
N ASP A 12 7.89 -0.91 13.38
CA ASP A 12 7.76 -0.87 14.84
C ASP A 12 8.54 -2.00 15.51
N ALA A 13 8.46 -3.24 14.99
CA ALA A 13 9.28 -4.37 15.45
C ALA A 13 10.78 -4.11 15.27
N MET A 14 11.20 -3.48 14.17
CA MET A 14 12.59 -3.06 13.97
C MET A 14 13.03 -2.00 15.00
N THR A 15 12.17 -1.04 15.29
CA THR A 15 12.48 0.04 16.24
C THR A 15 12.61 -0.49 17.67
N ARG A 16 11.87 -1.55 18.02
CA ARG A 16 12.03 -2.26 19.31
C ARG A 16 13.25 -3.18 19.35
N GLY A 17 13.90 -3.45 18.22
CA GLY A 17 15.02 -4.39 18.12
C GLY A 17 14.63 -5.85 17.97
N ASP A 18 13.35 -6.16 17.71
CA ASP A 18 12.87 -7.52 17.46
C ASP A 18 13.26 -8.00 16.06
N LEU A 19 13.47 -7.08 15.13
CA LEU A 19 13.90 -7.32 13.74
C LEU A 19 15.05 -6.36 13.38
N ASP A 20 15.90 -6.77 12.44
CA ASP A 20 16.93 -5.91 11.83
C ASP A 20 16.65 -5.69 10.34
N PHE A 21 16.70 -4.44 9.88
CA PHE A 21 16.43 -4.07 8.50
C PHE A 21 17.33 -4.78 7.48
N HIS A 22 18.55 -5.11 7.85
CA HIS A 22 19.55 -5.78 7.03
C HIS A 22 19.68 -7.27 7.30
N GLN A 23 18.91 -7.83 8.26
CA GLN A 23 18.98 -9.27 8.53
C GLN A 23 18.69 -10.08 7.27
N GLN A 24 19.46 -11.15 7.10
CA GLN A 24 19.27 -12.10 6.02
C GLN A 24 18.20 -13.13 6.41
N LEU A 25 17.28 -13.37 5.51
CA LEU A 25 16.17 -14.30 5.67
C LEU A 25 16.27 -15.38 4.61
N LEU A 26 16.12 -16.63 5.01
CA LEU A 26 16.17 -17.75 4.10
C LEU A 26 14.79 -17.96 3.45
N TYR A 27 14.68 -17.65 2.15
CA TYR A 27 13.47 -17.90 1.37
C TYR A 27 13.22 -19.41 1.24
N ARG A 28 11.96 -19.80 1.37
CA ARG A 28 11.48 -21.17 1.15
C ARG A 28 10.25 -21.15 0.25
N ASP A 29 10.16 -22.09 -0.67
CA ASP A 29 9.02 -22.24 -1.59
C ASP A 29 7.68 -22.36 -0.84
N SER A 30 7.69 -22.89 0.39
CA SER A 30 6.52 -22.97 1.27
C SER A 30 5.96 -21.60 1.69
N LEU A 31 6.72 -20.52 1.54
CA LEU A 31 6.28 -19.14 1.80
C LEU A 31 5.53 -18.56 0.61
N ARG A 32 5.68 -19.11 -0.57
CA ARG A 32 5.09 -18.62 -1.80
C ARG A 32 3.58 -18.59 -1.70
N TYR A 33 3.00 -17.43 -2.04
CA TYR A 33 1.55 -17.26 -2.10
C TYR A 33 1.00 -17.39 -3.52
N GLY A 34 1.56 -16.64 -4.47
CA GLY A 34 1.09 -16.61 -5.86
C GLY A 34 2.22 -16.77 -6.87
N SER A 35 1.84 -17.12 -8.13
CA SER A 35 2.77 -17.26 -9.24
C SER A 35 3.30 -15.92 -9.74
N ASP A 36 2.53 -14.85 -9.54
CA ASP A 36 2.79 -13.54 -10.12
C ASP A 36 3.63 -12.63 -9.20
N ASP A 37 3.91 -13.10 -7.98
CA ASP A 37 4.80 -12.41 -7.05
C ASP A 37 6.25 -12.50 -7.52
N ILE A 38 7.02 -11.41 -7.39
CA ILE A 38 8.46 -11.40 -7.70
C ILE A 38 9.20 -12.42 -6.84
N LEU A 39 8.86 -12.50 -5.54
CA LEU A 39 9.42 -13.51 -4.66
C LEU A 39 9.06 -14.94 -5.07
N GLY A 40 7.96 -15.13 -5.80
CA GLY A 40 7.60 -16.42 -6.36
C GLY A 40 8.57 -16.96 -7.43
N ALA A 41 9.41 -16.08 -8.00
CA ALA A 41 10.45 -16.43 -8.97
C ALA A 41 11.83 -16.65 -8.33
N VAL A 42 11.97 -16.38 -7.03
CA VAL A 42 13.23 -16.60 -6.30
C VAL A 42 13.41 -18.09 -6.04
N LYS A 43 14.63 -18.60 -6.21
CA LYS A 43 14.97 -20.00 -5.95
C LYS A 43 14.87 -20.34 -4.47
N ASP A 44 14.35 -21.52 -4.15
CA ASP A 44 14.36 -22.03 -2.76
C ASP A 44 15.76 -21.96 -2.14
N SER A 45 15.81 -21.67 -0.85
CA SER A 45 17.05 -21.54 -0.07
C SER A 45 17.92 -20.34 -0.45
N THR A 46 17.38 -19.34 -1.13
CA THR A 46 18.08 -18.05 -1.35
C THR A 46 17.97 -17.18 -0.10
N GLU A 47 19.09 -16.59 0.30
CA GLU A 47 19.11 -15.55 1.34
C GLU A 47 18.72 -14.21 0.74
N ILE A 48 17.76 -13.53 1.37
CA ILE A 48 17.27 -12.21 0.99
C ILE A 48 17.19 -11.28 2.19
N PRO A 49 17.60 -10.03 2.07
CA PRO A 49 17.52 -9.10 3.20
C PRO A 49 16.06 -8.71 3.48
N LEU A 50 15.72 -8.51 4.76
CA LEU A 50 14.38 -8.08 5.17
C LEU A 50 13.95 -6.77 4.49
N SER A 51 14.90 -5.87 4.22
CA SER A 51 14.66 -4.64 3.46
C SER A 51 14.07 -4.87 2.07
N TRP A 52 14.38 -5.99 1.40
CA TRP A 52 13.74 -6.32 0.12
C TRP A 52 12.27 -6.68 0.30
N LEU A 53 11.92 -7.36 1.39
CA LEU A 53 10.52 -7.68 1.66
C LEU A 53 9.70 -6.41 1.86
N THR A 54 10.21 -5.44 2.64
CA THR A 54 9.53 -4.16 2.86
C THR A 54 9.35 -3.40 1.55
N LEU A 55 10.41 -3.34 0.73
CA LEU A 55 10.37 -2.69 -0.58
C LEU A 55 9.34 -3.37 -1.50
N LEU A 56 9.47 -4.68 -1.74
CA LEU A 56 8.60 -5.43 -2.67
C LEU A 56 7.13 -5.41 -2.25
N SER A 57 6.86 -5.55 -0.95
CA SER A 57 5.50 -5.50 -0.41
C SER A 57 4.77 -4.19 -0.76
N ILE A 58 5.48 -3.06 -0.73
CA ILE A 58 4.89 -1.75 -0.97
C ILE A 58 4.96 -1.37 -2.44
N THR A 59 6.13 -1.42 -3.06
CA THR A 59 6.35 -0.91 -4.43
C THR A 59 5.69 -1.80 -5.48
N MET A 60 5.90 -3.12 -5.39
CA MET A 60 5.35 -4.11 -6.32
C MET A 60 4.02 -4.69 -5.86
N SER A 61 3.63 -4.39 -4.63
CA SER A 61 2.47 -5.04 -4.01
C SER A 61 2.60 -6.57 -3.91
N ASP A 62 3.83 -7.07 -3.78
CA ASP A 62 4.14 -8.51 -3.67
C ASP A 62 3.41 -9.14 -2.47
N ASN A 63 2.64 -10.20 -2.74
CA ASN A 63 1.81 -10.84 -1.73
C ASN A 63 2.63 -11.76 -0.81
N THR A 64 3.57 -12.47 -1.38
CA THR A 64 4.49 -13.34 -0.64
C THR A 64 5.31 -12.52 0.35
N ALA A 65 5.89 -11.39 -0.09
CA ALA A 65 6.59 -10.45 0.78
C ALA A 65 5.69 -9.93 1.91
N SER A 66 4.47 -9.52 1.58
CA SER A 66 3.53 -8.97 2.56
C SER A 66 3.13 -9.97 3.64
N LEU A 67 2.82 -11.22 3.26
CA LEU A 67 2.44 -12.26 4.22
C LEU A 67 3.63 -12.73 5.08
N TRP A 68 4.83 -12.69 4.52
CA TRP A 68 6.04 -13.00 5.27
C TRP A 68 6.37 -11.90 6.28
N LEU A 69 6.30 -10.62 5.87
CA LEU A 69 6.42 -9.47 6.79
C LEU A 69 5.39 -9.53 7.92
N GLN A 70 4.13 -9.83 7.59
CA GLN A 70 3.07 -9.99 8.60
C GLN A 70 3.43 -11.07 9.64
N ALA A 71 3.99 -12.20 9.18
CA ALA A 71 4.42 -13.28 10.08
C ALA A 71 5.60 -12.84 10.96
N LEU A 72 6.59 -12.15 10.40
CA LEU A 72 7.76 -11.63 11.11
C LEU A 72 7.40 -10.55 12.14
N ALA A 73 6.44 -9.69 11.84
CA ALA A 73 5.96 -8.63 12.73
C ALA A 73 5.04 -9.15 13.86
N GLY A 74 4.84 -10.47 13.99
CA GLY A 74 4.04 -11.07 15.06
C GLY A 74 2.59 -11.36 14.66
N THR A 75 2.33 -11.57 13.38
CA THR A 75 1.02 -11.90 12.79
C THR A 75 0.05 -10.71 12.65
N GLY A 76 -1.11 -10.94 12.05
CA GLY A 76 -2.16 -9.92 11.94
C GLY A 76 -2.72 -9.48 13.29
N THR A 77 -2.59 -10.30 14.34
CA THR A 77 -3.01 -9.93 15.69
C THR A 77 -2.16 -8.77 16.22
N THR A 78 -0.84 -8.86 16.11
CA THR A 78 0.08 -7.79 16.54
C THR A 78 -0.13 -6.51 15.72
N VAL A 79 -0.30 -6.64 14.39
CA VAL A 79 -0.62 -5.49 13.53
C VAL A 79 -1.91 -4.81 14.00
N ASN A 80 -2.95 -5.58 14.31
CA ASN A 80 -4.24 -5.05 14.77
C ASN A 80 -4.15 -4.42 16.17
N GLN A 81 -3.30 -4.95 17.05
CA GLN A 81 -3.03 -4.34 18.36
C GLN A 81 -2.34 -2.98 18.20
N TRP A 82 -1.35 -2.90 17.31
CA TRP A 82 -0.70 -1.62 17.00
C TRP A 82 -1.72 -0.60 16.47
N LEU A 83 -2.53 -0.98 15.51
CA LEU A 83 -3.58 -0.12 14.93
C LEU A 83 -4.54 0.39 16.02
N GLN A 84 -5.03 -0.49 16.88
CA GLN A 84 -5.94 -0.13 17.96
C GLN A 84 -5.31 0.82 18.97
N ALA A 85 -4.06 0.58 19.36
CA ALA A 85 -3.31 1.42 20.28
C ALA A 85 -3.07 2.84 19.74
N HIS A 86 -3.13 3.01 18.41
CA HIS A 86 -2.95 4.29 17.73
C HIS A 86 -4.25 4.91 17.20
N GLY A 87 -5.42 4.44 17.65
CA GLY A 87 -6.72 5.02 17.33
C GLY A 87 -7.30 4.64 15.96
N PHE A 88 -6.78 3.60 15.32
CA PHE A 88 -7.33 3.08 14.07
C PHE A 88 -8.36 1.97 14.37
N ASP A 89 -9.61 2.33 14.62
CA ASP A 89 -10.62 1.38 15.08
C ASP A 89 -11.24 0.54 13.95
N SER A 90 -11.27 1.06 12.73
CA SER A 90 -11.88 0.42 11.55
C SER A 90 -10.88 -0.30 10.66
N THR A 91 -9.59 0.04 10.75
CA THR A 91 -8.54 -0.61 9.96
C THR A 91 -8.07 -1.89 10.64
N ARG A 92 -8.19 -3.02 9.93
CA ARG A 92 -7.79 -4.34 10.46
C ARG A 92 -7.21 -5.22 9.38
N VAL A 93 -6.17 -5.96 9.73
CA VAL A 93 -5.66 -7.10 8.96
C VAL A 93 -6.52 -8.30 9.25
N ASN A 94 -7.02 -8.96 8.21
CA ASN A 94 -7.84 -10.16 8.30
C ASN A 94 -7.08 -11.42 7.85
N SER A 95 -6.09 -11.27 6.94
CA SER A 95 -5.30 -12.39 6.45
C SER A 95 -4.51 -13.04 7.57
N ARG A 96 -4.56 -14.39 7.65
CA ARG A 96 -3.80 -15.18 8.65
C ARG A 96 -3.89 -14.60 10.06
N THR A 97 -5.08 -14.11 10.45
CA THR A 97 -5.34 -13.50 11.75
C THR A 97 -6.44 -14.30 12.45
N PRO A 98 -6.13 -15.01 13.56
CA PRO A 98 -7.13 -15.79 14.29
C PRO A 98 -8.32 -14.94 14.73
N GLY A 99 -9.56 -15.51 14.59
CA GLY A 99 -10.81 -14.85 14.93
C GLY A 99 -11.29 -13.81 13.93
N ARG A 100 -10.64 -13.75 12.73
CA ARG A 100 -11.04 -12.83 11.66
C ARG A 100 -11.42 -13.54 10.36
N GLU A 101 -11.75 -14.79 10.43
CA GLU A 101 -12.07 -15.64 9.28
C GLU A 101 -13.31 -15.12 8.52
N GLU A 102 -14.37 -14.75 9.24
CA GLU A 102 -15.59 -14.16 8.67
C GLU A 102 -15.31 -12.78 8.03
N ASN A 103 -14.50 -11.95 8.70
CA ASN A 103 -14.08 -10.66 8.14
C ASN A 103 -13.23 -10.86 6.88
N ARG A 104 -12.36 -11.87 6.86
CA ARG A 104 -11.57 -12.22 5.68
C ARG A 104 -12.46 -12.67 4.53
N ALA A 105 -13.48 -13.48 4.79
CA ALA A 105 -14.42 -13.92 3.76
C ALA A 105 -15.20 -12.73 3.17
N ARG A 106 -15.54 -11.74 4.00
CA ARG A 106 -16.35 -10.58 3.59
C ARG A 106 -15.54 -9.45 2.96
N TYR A 107 -14.36 -9.13 3.50
CA TYR A 107 -13.58 -7.94 3.16
C TYR A 107 -12.21 -8.26 2.54
N GLY A 108 -11.89 -9.53 2.35
CA GLY A 108 -10.55 -9.94 1.89
C GLY A 108 -9.48 -9.82 2.98
N TRP A 109 -8.25 -9.55 2.58
CA TRP A 109 -7.08 -9.56 3.48
C TRP A 109 -7.11 -8.49 4.56
N GLY A 110 -7.89 -7.44 4.36
CA GLY A 110 -8.01 -6.38 5.32
C GLY A 110 -9.18 -5.47 5.03
N GLN A 111 -9.51 -4.64 5.99
CA GLN A 111 -10.54 -3.62 5.92
C GLN A 111 -10.00 -2.29 6.44
N THR A 112 -10.51 -1.19 5.92
CA THR A 112 -10.16 0.16 6.34
C THR A 112 -11.26 1.14 5.93
N THR A 113 -11.16 2.38 6.38
CA THR A 113 -11.94 3.51 5.88
C THR A 113 -11.06 4.47 5.11
N PRO A 114 -11.60 5.28 4.16
CA PRO A 114 -10.82 6.31 3.49
C PRO A 114 -10.10 7.26 4.45
N ARG A 115 -10.75 7.64 5.55
CA ARG A 115 -10.17 8.51 6.57
C ARG A 115 -8.97 7.85 7.24
N GLU A 116 -9.14 6.66 7.81
CA GLU A 116 -8.07 6.04 8.58
C GLU A 116 -6.84 5.70 7.75
N ILE A 117 -7.01 5.26 6.51
CA ILE A 117 -5.84 4.98 5.67
C ILE A 117 -5.14 6.28 5.22
N ALA A 118 -5.88 7.37 5.03
CA ALA A 118 -5.29 8.69 4.78
C ALA A 118 -4.57 9.21 6.03
N ASP A 119 -5.17 9.10 7.21
CA ASP A 119 -4.57 9.49 8.48
C ASP A 119 -3.26 8.70 8.74
N LEU A 120 -3.22 7.41 8.39
CA LEU A 120 -2.00 6.60 8.51
C LEU A 120 -0.87 7.11 7.60
N LEU A 121 -1.18 7.50 6.35
CA LEU A 121 -0.20 8.13 5.47
C LEU A 121 0.27 9.48 6.02
N MET A 122 -0.63 10.26 6.60
CA MET A 122 -0.28 11.53 7.25
C MET A 122 0.67 11.31 8.43
N LEU A 123 0.42 10.33 9.30
CA LEU A 123 1.34 9.99 10.39
C LEU A 123 2.74 9.61 9.87
N ILE A 124 2.82 8.84 8.77
CA ILE A 124 4.10 8.51 8.15
C ILE A 124 4.78 9.78 7.62
N ARG A 125 4.04 10.65 6.91
CA ARG A 125 4.56 11.90 6.33
C ARG A 125 5.04 12.88 7.40
N GLU A 126 4.37 12.92 8.54
CA GLU A 126 4.69 13.77 9.68
C GLU A 126 5.74 13.18 10.62
N GLU A 127 6.34 12.04 10.26
CA GLU A 127 7.36 11.34 11.05
C GLU A 127 6.86 10.83 12.43
N LYS A 128 5.54 10.58 12.54
CA LYS A 128 4.84 10.20 13.78
C LYS A 128 4.36 8.75 13.82
N ALA A 129 4.51 7.97 12.76
CA ALA A 129 3.95 6.62 12.71
C ALA A 129 4.63 5.65 13.69
N VAL A 130 5.95 5.64 13.78
CA VAL A 130 6.74 4.79 14.69
C VAL A 130 7.86 5.63 15.31
N SER A 131 8.79 6.06 14.47
CA SER A 131 9.85 7.00 14.80
C SER A 131 10.14 7.87 13.57
N PRO A 132 10.81 9.03 13.72
CA PRO A 132 11.19 9.83 12.56
C PRO A 132 11.96 9.04 11.50
N ALA A 133 12.98 8.27 11.91
CA ALA A 133 13.80 7.48 10.99
C ALA A 133 12.98 6.38 10.27
N ALA A 134 12.14 5.64 11.00
CA ALA A 134 11.26 4.63 10.43
C ALA A 134 10.24 5.25 9.46
N SER A 135 9.63 6.37 9.84
CA SER A 135 8.65 7.07 9.01
C SER A 135 9.26 7.58 7.70
N GLN A 136 10.47 8.14 7.75
CA GLN A 136 11.20 8.57 6.55
C GLN A 136 11.44 7.41 5.59
N GLU A 137 11.87 6.24 6.05
CA GLU A 137 12.10 5.10 5.18
C GLU A 137 10.77 4.50 4.65
N MET A 138 9.73 4.40 5.48
CA MET A 138 8.39 4.01 5.03
C MET A 138 7.86 4.94 3.95
N TYR A 139 8.08 6.25 4.09
CA TYR A 139 7.71 7.24 3.09
C TYR A 139 8.46 7.03 1.77
N ARG A 140 9.77 6.75 1.82
CA ARG A 140 10.57 6.43 0.63
C ARG A 140 10.04 5.19 -0.11
N HIS A 141 9.57 4.17 0.59
CA HIS A 141 8.95 3.00 -0.02
C HIS A 141 7.64 3.37 -0.72
N LEU A 142 6.78 4.15 -0.07
CA LEU A 142 5.50 4.59 -0.62
C LEU A 142 5.63 5.47 -1.86
N THR A 143 6.72 6.25 -1.99
CA THR A 143 6.97 7.11 -3.16
C THR A 143 7.57 6.38 -4.36
N ARG A 144 7.80 5.06 -4.27
CA ARG A 144 8.38 4.24 -5.34
C ARG A 144 7.37 3.23 -5.90
N SER A 145 6.08 3.59 -5.96
CA SER A 145 5.07 2.69 -6.49
C SER A 145 5.37 2.32 -7.94
N TYR A 146 5.36 1.02 -8.25
CA TYR A 146 5.35 0.51 -9.61
C TYR A 146 3.99 0.77 -10.28
N TRP A 147 2.90 0.68 -9.50
CA TRP A 147 1.53 0.81 -9.98
C TRP A 147 1.17 2.27 -10.17
N THR A 148 1.45 2.80 -11.37
CA THR A 148 1.27 4.22 -11.73
C THR A 148 0.10 4.45 -12.69
N GLY A 149 -0.72 3.44 -12.95
CA GLY A 149 -1.82 3.49 -13.92
C GLY A 149 -3.04 4.26 -13.44
N GLU A 150 -3.23 4.38 -12.13
CA GLU A 150 -4.47 4.90 -11.56
C GLU A 150 -4.33 6.36 -11.08
N ALA A 151 -4.40 6.66 -9.79
CA ALA A 151 -4.33 8.03 -9.29
C ALA A 151 -3.08 8.77 -9.77
N LEU A 152 -1.91 8.11 -9.73
CA LEU A 152 -0.64 8.71 -10.13
C LEU A 152 -0.60 9.09 -11.61
N SER A 153 -1.35 8.40 -12.47
CA SER A 153 -1.42 8.71 -13.89
C SER A 153 -2.01 10.09 -14.19
N GLN A 154 -2.71 10.68 -13.23
CA GLN A 154 -3.39 11.95 -13.35
C GLN A 154 -2.65 13.11 -12.66
N ILE A 155 -1.43 12.85 -12.18
CA ILE A 155 -0.55 13.82 -11.53
C ILE A 155 0.73 13.94 -12.35
N PRO A 156 1.31 15.15 -12.51
CA PRO A 156 2.54 15.30 -13.27
C PRO A 156 3.67 14.39 -12.76
N PRO A 157 4.43 13.72 -13.65
CA PRO A 157 5.43 12.71 -13.26
C PRO A 157 6.62 13.27 -12.45
N TRP A 158 6.81 14.58 -12.44
CA TRP A 158 7.83 15.25 -11.61
C TRP A 158 7.36 15.60 -10.20
N VAL A 159 6.07 15.35 -9.88
CA VAL A 159 5.50 15.51 -8.55
C VAL A 159 5.63 14.20 -7.79
N GLN A 160 6.24 14.24 -6.61
CA GLN A 160 6.37 13.05 -5.78
C GLN A 160 5.02 12.69 -5.15
N VAL A 161 4.65 11.41 -5.24
CA VAL A 161 3.42 10.88 -4.66
C VAL A 161 3.73 9.64 -3.85
N ALA A 162 3.35 9.63 -2.58
CA ALA A 162 3.35 8.43 -1.76
C ALA A 162 2.00 7.73 -1.92
N SER A 163 1.97 6.50 -2.46
CA SER A 163 0.70 5.82 -2.72
C SER A 163 0.73 4.33 -2.43
N LYS A 164 -0.47 3.79 -2.25
CA LYS A 164 -0.70 2.34 -2.24
C LYS A 164 -2.05 2.00 -2.87
N VAL A 165 -2.00 1.23 -3.93
CA VAL A 165 -3.18 0.63 -4.56
C VAL A 165 -3.64 -0.62 -3.82
N GLY A 166 -4.91 -0.97 -4.00
CA GLY A 166 -5.48 -2.24 -3.55
C GLY A 166 -6.63 -2.65 -4.46
N ALA A 167 -6.71 -3.93 -4.77
CA ALA A 167 -7.76 -4.50 -5.60
C ALA A 167 -8.18 -5.87 -5.10
N VAL A 168 -9.46 -6.13 -5.19
CA VAL A 168 -10.12 -7.43 -5.14
C VAL A 168 -11.28 -7.39 -6.12
N ASP A 169 -11.91 -8.51 -6.44
CA ASP A 169 -12.90 -8.58 -7.53
C ASP A 169 -13.98 -7.49 -7.49
N HIS A 170 -14.53 -7.20 -6.31
CA HIS A 170 -15.62 -6.24 -6.14
C HIS A 170 -15.18 -4.90 -5.53
N SER A 171 -13.87 -4.59 -5.51
CA SER A 171 -13.36 -3.33 -4.95
C SER A 171 -12.05 -2.94 -5.59
N ARG A 172 -11.94 -1.65 -5.92
CA ARG A 172 -10.70 -0.97 -6.30
C ARG A 172 -10.45 0.15 -5.30
N SER A 173 -9.19 0.35 -4.96
CA SER A 173 -8.87 1.36 -3.96
C SER A 173 -7.48 1.91 -4.18
N GLU A 174 -7.30 3.17 -3.82
CA GLU A 174 -5.99 3.79 -3.73
C GLU A 174 -6.01 4.87 -2.65
N VAL A 175 -4.93 4.96 -1.90
CA VAL A 175 -4.60 6.11 -1.06
C VAL A 175 -3.36 6.77 -1.64
N ALA A 176 -3.37 8.10 -1.74
CA ALA A 176 -2.27 8.89 -2.27
C ALA A 176 -2.07 10.15 -1.46
N LEU A 177 -0.82 10.44 -1.08
CA LEU A 177 -0.36 11.70 -0.54
C LEU A 177 0.52 12.35 -1.60
N VAL A 178 0.11 13.51 -2.06
CA VAL A 178 0.71 14.25 -3.16
C VAL A 178 1.51 15.42 -2.61
N ASN A 179 2.81 15.47 -2.92
CA ASN A 179 3.64 16.65 -2.61
C ASN A 179 3.48 17.71 -3.71
N ALA A 180 2.34 18.37 -3.72
CA ALA A 180 2.02 19.35 -4.74
C ALA A 180 2.74 20.69 -4.47
N PRO A 181 3.06 21.47 -5.53
CA PRO A 181 3.83 22.72 -5.40
C PRO A 181 3.26 23.76 -4.44
N HIS A 182 1.94 23.83 -4.31
CA HIS A 182 1.28 24.81 -3.43
C HIS A 182 0.83 24.23 -2.09
N GLY A 183 1.18 22.98 -1.80
CA GLY A 183 0.92 22.32 -0.53
C GLY A 183 0.55 20.86 -0.69
N ASP A 184 0.99 20.04 0.27
CA ASP A 184 0.68 18.62 0.29
C ASP A 184 -0.83 18.39 0.49
N TYR A 185 -1.38 17.39 -0.19
CA TYR A 185 -2.73 16.91 0.08
C TYR A 185 -2.78 15.38 0.06
N VAL A 186 -3.72 14.81 0.79
CA VAL A 186 -3.96 13.37 0.85
C VAL A 186 -5.39 13.05 0.48
N PHE A 187 -5.60 11.96 -0.22
CA PHE A 187 -6.92 11.41 -0.49
C PHE A 187 -6.91 9.89 -0.53
N ALA A 188 -8.07 9.30 -0.30
CA ALA A 188 -8.29 7.87 -0.45
C ALA A 188 -9.64 7.62 -1.14
N VAL A 189 -9.63 6.71 -2.11
CA VAL A 189 -10.83 6.22 -2.78
C VAL A 189 -10.93 4.73 -2.55
N ILE A 190 -12.09 4.27 -2.12
CA ILE A 190 -12.40 2.84 -1.93
C ILE A 190 -13.76 2.58 -2.57
N THR A 191 -13.81 1.76 -3.60
CA THR A 191 -15.07 1.23 -4.11
C THR A 191 -15.49 0.00 -3.31
N LYS A 192 -16.77 -0.28 -3.28
CA LYS A 192 -17.33 -1.42 -2.55
C LYS A 192 -18.48 -2.02 -3.35
N GLU A 193 -18.55 -3.35 -3.38
CA GLU A 193 -19.65 -4.08 -4.04
C GLU A 193 -19.86 -3.65 -5.49
N GLN A 194 -18.80 -3.27 -6.19
CA GLN A 194 -18.89 -2.87 -7.59
C GLN A 194 -19.33 -4.04 -8.48
N ALA A 195 -20.11 -3.75 -9.50
CA ALA A 195 -20.63 -4.76 -10.42
C ALA A 195 -19.56 -5.22 -11.42
N ASP A 196 -18.72 -4.31 -11.88
CA ASP A 196 -17.62 -4.60 -12.79
C ASP A 196 -16.45 -5.25 -12.01
N THR A 197 -16.27 -6.54 -12.18
CA THR A 197 -15.20 -7.34 -11.58
C THR A 197 -13.98 -7.50 -12.47
N SER A 198 -13.99 -6.88 -13.66
CA SER A 198 -12.87 -6.97 -14.60
C SER A 198 -11.58 -6.39 -14.04
N TRP A 199 -10.45 -6.89 -14.52
CA TRP A 199 -9.12 -6.34 -14.25
C TRP A 199 -8.65 -5.41 -15.38
N ASP A 200 -9.57 -5.07 -16.28
CA ASP A 200 -9.30 -4.17 -17.38
C ASP A 200 -9.04 -2.74 -16.89
N PRO A 201 -8.16 -1.97 -17.54
CA PRO A 201 -7.94 -0.55 -17.22
C PRO A 201 -9.21 0.32 -17.31
N SER A 202 -10.24 -0.11 -18.06
CA SER A 202 -11.53 0.56 -18.16
C SER A 202 -12.49 0.29 -16.99
N ASN A 203 -12.12 -0.61 -16.06
CA ASN A 203 -12.93 -0.92 -14.88
C ASN A 203 -13.46 0.35 -14.20
N GLU A 204 -14.73 0.33 -13.78
CA GLU A 204 -15.42 1.49 -13.20
C GLU A 204 -14.71 2.08 -11.97
N GLY A 205 -14.15 1.22 -11.12
CA GLY A 205 -13.42 1.63 -9.92
C GLY A 205 -12.10 2.33 -10.25
N TRP A 206 -11.34 1.80 -11.20
CA TRP A 206 -10.12 2.45 -11.68
C TRP A 206 -10.42 3.79 -12.36
N THR A 207 -11.48 3.81 -13.17
CA THR A 207 -11.95 5.05 -13.84
C THR A 207 -12.36 6.12 -12.81
N LEU A 208 -13.04 5.73 -11.73
CA LEU A 208 -13.39 6.64 -10.64
C LEU A 208 -12.13 7.21 -9.96
N ILE A 209 -11.17 6.37 -9.62
CA ILE A 209 -9.91 6.79 -8.97
C ILE A 209 -9.19 7.83 -9.84
N ARG A 210 -9.04 7.56 -11.14
CA ARG A 210 -8.40 8.51 -12.07
C ARG A 210 -9.16 9.83 -12.14
N LYS A 211 -10.49 9.81 -12.24
CA LYS A 211 -11.31 11.04 -12.28
C LYS A 211 -11.19 11.86 -11.00
N VAL A 212 -11.22 11.21 -9.85
CA VAL A 212 -11.04 11.90 -8.55
C VAL A 212 -9.65 12.53 -8.47
N SER A 213 -8.60 11.80 -8.86
CA SER A 213 -7.23 12.31 -8.84
C SER A 213 -7.06 13.54 -9.76
N ALA A 214 -7.59 13.47 -11.00
CA ALA A 214 -7.56 14.58 -11.94
C ALA A 214 -8.30 15.81 -11.40
N LEU A 215 -9.48 15.62 -10.79
CA LEU A 215 -10.26 16.69 -10.19
C LEU A 215 -9.52 17.36 -9.03
N LEU A 216 -8.90 16.57 -8.16
CA LEU A 216 -8.14 17.08 -7.03
C LEU A 216 -6.89 17.84 -7.49
N TRP A 217 -6.15 17.32 -8.48
CA TRP A 217 -5.05 18.06 -9.09
C TRP A 217 -5.50 19.42 -9.60
N GLN A 218 -6.56 19.47 -10.38
CA GLN A 218 -7.12 20.71 -10.90
C GLN A 218 -7.57 21.68 -9.79
N HIS A 219 -8.10 21.14 -8.69
CA HIS A 219 -8.56 21.94 -7.55
C HIS A 219 -7.41 22.55 -6.77
N PHE A 220 -6.37 21.76 -6.44
CA PHE A 220 -5.25 22.20 -5.61
C PHE A 220 -4.17 22.92 -6.42
N GLU A 221 -4.08 22.64 -7.73
CA GLU A 221 -3.09 23.22 -8.64
C GLU A 221 -3.76 23.89 -9.87
N PRO A 222 -4.68 24.85 -9.67
CA PRO A 222 -5.46 25.42 -10.77
C PRO A 222 -4.62 26.18 -11.80
N ASN A 223 -3.42 26.64 -11.41
CA ASN A 223 -2.49 27.36 -12.27
C ASN A 223 -1.45 26.45 -12.96
N LEU A 224 -1.49 25.15 -12.69
CA LEU A 224 -0.62 24.14 -13.27
C LEU A 224 -1.45 23.05 -13.96
N PRO A 225 -2.18 23.39 -15.04
CA PRO A 225 -2.99 22.41 -15.75
C PRO A 225 -2.11 21.31 -16.32
N TRP A 226 -2.49 20.07 -16.07
CA TRP A 226 -1.76 18.91 -16.57
C TRP A 226 -2.74 17.78 -16.92
N HIS A 227 -2.42 17.09 -17.99
CA HIS A 227 -3.10 15.87 -18.41
C HIS A 227 -2.10 14.86 -18.94
N PRO A 228 -2.32 13.56 -18.78
CA PRO A 228 -1.47 12.54 -19.41
C PRO A 228 -1.39 12.76 -20.92
N ALA A 229 -0.22 12.57 -21.49
CA ALA A 229 -0.06 12.63 -22.95
C ALA A 229 -0.91 11.54 -23.62
N PRO A 230 -1.48 11.79 -24.82
CA PRO A 230 -2.17 10.75 -25.58
C PRO A 230 -1.28 9.52 -25.79
N GLY A 231 -1.81 8.34 -25.49
CA GLY A 231 -1.05 7.07 -25.56
C GLY A 231 -0.21 6.73 -24.34
N ALA A 232 -0.17 7.56 -23.30
CA ALA A 232 0.56 7.28 -22.07
C ALA A 232 0.04 6.03 -21.35
N GLU A 233 -1.22 5.68 -21.52
CA GLU A 233 -1.84 4.47 -20.98
C GLU A 233 -1.18 3.18 -21.43
N ARG A 234 -0.53 3.18 -22.61
CA ARG A 234 0.18 2.00 -23.16
C ARG A 234 1.44 1.61 -22.39
N PHE A 235 1.95 2.52 -21.57
CA PHE A 235 3.19 2.34 -20.79
C PHE A 235 2.91 2.19 -19.29
N LYS A 236 1.65 1.98 -18.90
CA LYS A 236 1.26 1.75 -17.52
C LYS A 236 1.21 0.25 -17.21
N PRO A 237 1.66 -0.17 -16.00
CA PRO A 237 1.58 -1.56 -15.58
C PRO A 237 0.14 -1.98 -15.26
#